data_6f4c5f6292dc09329cdf14b160dbff22
#
_entry.id   6f4c5f6292dc09329cdf14b160dbff22
#
_cell.length_a   1.000
_cell.length_b   1.000
_cell.length_c   1.000
_cell.angle_alpha   90.00
_cell.angle_beta   90.00
_cell.angle_gamma   90.00
#
_symmetry.space_group_name_H-M   'P 1'
#
loop_
_entity.id
_entity.type
_entity.pdbx_description
1 polymer ?
#
loop_
_entity_poly.entity_id
_entity_poly.type
_entity_poly.pdbx_seq_one_letter_code
_entity_poly.pdbx_strand_id
1 'polypeptide(L)'
;MKKTHLLPLAALLAIAGVGTASAQGTVNMTDQDQLLISQIQTDKRAVVLKTMNLTDAQVQVFTPIYDQYQAEMKKLFQRSSDLVNKYAATYESMTDADAKKLLEEAFKIRIERTETLRKYARKMEKVLPGKQALRFAQLDARIRNLQMSNLYSVLPLAR
;
A
#
# COMPACT_ATOMS: atom_id res chain seq x y z
N MET A 1 21.19 17.70 26.52
CA MET A 1 21.40 16.69 25.43
C MET A 1 20.50 15.50 25.73
N LYS A 2 19.29 15.47 25.18
CA LYS A 2 18.36 14.33 25.31
C LYS A 2 18.43 13.52 24.01
N LYS A 3 19.04 12.33 24.10
CA LYS A 3 19.06 11.36 23.01
C LYS A 3 17.67 10.72 22.91
N THR A 4 16.90 11.12 21.93
CA THR A 4 15.66 10.43 21.54
C THR A 4 16.03 9.20 20.73
N HIS A 5 15.87 8.02 21.33
CA HIS A 5 16.00 6.74 20.66
C HIS A 5 14.80 6.56 19.71
N LEU A 6 15.04 6.65 18.41
CA LEU A 6 14.09 6.22 17.39
C LEU A 6 14.02 4.69 17.41
N LEU A 7 12.86 4.18 17.79
CA LEU A 7 12.54 2.75 17.73
C LEU A 7 12.47 2.28 16.27
N PRO A 8 12.93 1.07 15.96
CA PRO A 8 12.86 0.54 14.62
C PRO A 8 11.39 0.32 14.20
N LEU A 9 11.08 0.70 12.97
CA LEU A 9 9.76 0.69 12.31
C LEU A 9 9.06 -0.70 12.25
N ALA A 10 9.71 -1.74 12.76
CA ALA A 10 9.16 -3.10 12.81
C ALA A 10 8.11 -3.32 13.92
N ALA A 11 7.94 -2.38 14.85
CA ALA A 11 7.06 -2.53 16.02
C ALA A 11 5.65 -1.90 15.87
N LEU A 12 5.26 -1.46 14.69
CA LEU A 12 4.02 -0.71 14.44
C LEU A 12 2.79 -1.61 14.22
N LEU A 13 2.74 -2.79 14.82
CA LEU A 13 1.61 -3.72 14.75
C LEU A 13 0.95 -4.03 16.10
N ALA A 14 1.25 -3.26 17.16
CA ALA A 14 0.56 -3.39 18.43
C ALA A 14 -0.19 -2.10 18.76
N ILE A 15 -1.48 -2.04 18.47
CA ILE A 15 -2.38 -1.00 18.98
C ILE A 15 -3.28 -1.61 20.03
N ALA A 16 -3.01 -1.28 21.28
CA ALA A 16 -4.00 -1.28 22.35
C ALA A 16 -3.82 0.00 23.17
N GLY A 17 -4.88 0.79 23.36
CA GLY A 17 -4.89 1.82 24.42
C GLY A 17 -5.48 3.18 24.03
N VAL A 18 -6.71 3.34 24.30
CA VAL A 18 -7.58 4.43 24.78
C VAL A 18 -6.92 5.81 25.01
N GLY A 19 -7.55 6.88 24.42
CA GLY A 19 -7.62 8.14 25.13
C GLY A 19 -7.39 9.41 24.33
N THR A 20 -8.45 10.17 24.19
CA THR A 20 -8.69 11.62 24.02
C THR A 20 -8.72 12.20 22.61
N ALA A 21 -9.89 12.75 22.33
CA ALA A 21 -10.34 13.36 21.09
C ALA A 21 -9.49 14.57 20.68
N SER A 22 -9.00 14.53 19.47
CA SER A 22 -8.77 15.70 18.63
C SER A 22 -9.40 15.40 17.27
N ALA A 23 -10.32 16.24 16.83
CA ALA A 23 -11.07 16.10 15.61
C ALA A 23 -10.19 16.29 14.38
N GLN A 24 -9.50 15.22 14.00
CA GLN A 24 -8.96 15.02 12.65
C GLN A 24 -9.77 13.87 12.08
N GLY A 25 -10.33 14.07 10.87
CA GLY A 25 -11.25 13.13 10.25
C GLY A 25 -10.71 11.70 10.24
N THR A 26 -11.06 10.95 11.26
CA THR A 26 -10.83 9.52 11.33
C THR A 26 -11.71 8.89 10.27
N VAL A 27 -11.09 8.34 9.23
CA VAL A 27 -11.78 7.38 8.38
C VAL A 27 -12.17 6.22 9.30
N ASN A 28 -13.46 6.18 9.70
CA ASN A 28 -14.01 5.09 10.50
C ASN A 28 -13.89 3.81 9.66
N MET A 29 -12.87 3.00 9.95
CA MET A 29 -12.72 1.68 9.37
C MET A 29 -13.82 0.79 9.94
N THR A 30 -14.56 0.16 9.05
CA THR A 30 -15.56 -0.84 9.45
C THR A 30 -14.88 -2.11 9.97
N ASP A 31 -15.59 -2.92 10.77
CA ASP A 31 -15.10 -4.23 11.21
C ASP A 31 -14.70 -5.11 10.02
N GLN A 32 -15.40 -4.96 8.87
CA GLN A 32 -15.06 -5.65 7.62
C GLN A 32 -13.71 -5.20 7.06
N ASP A 33 -13.36 -3.92 7.17
CA ASP A 33 -12.06 -3.42 6.73
C ASP A 33 -10.93 -3.91 7.64
N GLN A 34 -11.16 -4.00 8.95
CA GLN A 34 -10.18 -4.57 9.90
C GLN A 34 -9.95 -6.06 9.64
N LEU A 35 -11.01 -6.82 9.39
CA LEU A 35 -10.91 -8.23 9.03
C LEU A 35 -10.15 -8.41 7.71
N LEU A 36 -10.45 -7.59 6.71
CA LEU A 36 -9.77 -7.62 5.42
C LEU A 36 -8.27 -7.30 5.56
N ILE A 37 -7.90 -6.33 6.38
CA ILE A 37 -6.49 -5.99 6.66
C ILE A 37 -5.77 -7.19 7.28
N SER A 38 -6.36 -7.85 8.29
CA SER A 38 -5.73 -9.00 8.94
C SER A 38 -5.55 -10.17 7.96
N GLN A 39 -6.53 -10.42 7.12
CA GLN A 39 -6.45 -11.44 6.07
C GLN A 39 -5.40 -11.11 5.01
N ILE A 40 -5.30 -9.84 4.59
CA ILE A 40 -4.28 -9.37 3.63
C ILE A 40 -2.87 -9.54 4.20
N GLN A 41 -2.67 -9.31 5.49
CA GLN A 41 -1.39 -9.49 6.15
C GLN A 41 -0.96 -10.96 6.16
N THR A 42 -1.93 -11.87 6.31
CA THR A 42 -1.68 -13.31 6.37
C THR A 42 -1.50 -13.92 4.97
N ASP A 43 -2.43 -13.65 4.05
CA ASP A 43 -2.37 -14.16 2.67
C ASP A 43 -3.12 -13.25 1.69
N LYS A 44 -2.44 -12.26 1.19
CA LYS A 44 -2.98 -11.32 0.18
C LYS A 44 -3.48 -12.04 -1.07
N ARG A 45 -2.81 -13.10 -1.51
CA ARG A 45 -3.17 -13.83 -2.73
C ARG A 45 -4.49 -14.55 -2.57
N ALA A 46 -4.69 -15.26 -1.45
CA ALA A 46 -5.94 -15.94 -1.15
C ALA A 46 -7.12 -14.96 -1.06
N VAL A 47 -6.91 -13.81 -0.41
CA VAL A 47 -7.92 -12.74 -0.33
C VAL A 47 -8.31 -12.25 -1.72
N VAL A 48 -7.33 -11.99 -2.59
CA VAL A 48 -7.60 -11.51 -3.95
C VAL A 48 -8.35 -12.56 -4.75
N LEU A 49 -7.90 -13.82 -4.77
CA LEU A 49 -8.57 -14.91 -5.49
C LEU A 49 -10.01 -15.09 -5.03
N LYS A 50 -10.26 -15.13 -3.73
CA LYS A 50 -11.60 -15.23 -3.15
C LYS A 50 -12.49 -14.06 -3.55
N THR A 51 -11.96 -12.83 -3.45
CA THR A 51 -12.74 -11.61 -3.72
C THR A 51 -13.01 -11.43 -5.21
N MET A 52 -12.12 -11.88 -6.08
CA MET A 52 -12.31 -11.82 -7.52
C MET A 52 -13.47 -12.68 -8.03
N ASN A 53 -13.86 -13.71 -7.30
CA ASN A 53 -14.96 -14.62 -7.65
C ASN A 53 -14.83 -15.13 -9.11
N LEU A 54 -13.69 -15.72 -9.41
CA LEU A 54 -13.36 -16.29 -10.72
C LEU A 54 -13.77 -17.76 -10.79
N THR A 55 -14.11 -18.24 -11.98
CA THR A 55 -14.22 -19.68 -12.23
C THR A 55 -12.84 -20.33 -12.21
N ASP A 56 -12.76 -21.66 -12.05
CA ASP A 56 -11.47 -22.38 -12.03
C ASP A 56 -10.64 -22.12 -13.29
N ALA A 57 -11.28 -22.11 -14.47
CA ALA A 57 -10.61 -21.78 -15.71
C ALA A 57 -10.06 -20.34 -15.72
N GLN A 58 -10.80 -19.39 -15.17
CA GLN A 58 -10.34 -18.01 -15.03
C GLN A 58 -9.20 -17.87 -14.01
N VAL A 59 -9.23 -18.61 -12.92
CA VAL A 59 -8.15 -18.67 -11.94
C VAL A 59 -6.84 -19.11 -12.58
N GLN A 60 -6.88 -20.13 -13.43
CA GLN A 60 -5.68 -20.62 -14.12
C GLN A 60 -5.00 -19.56 -15.00
N VAL A 61 -5.77 -18.75 -15.73
CA VAL A 61 -5.20 -17.69 -16.58
C VAL A 61 -4.89 -16.40 -15.82
N PHE A 62 -5.62 -16.10 -14.75
CA PHE A 62 -5.42 -14.93 -13.92
C PHE A 62 -4.15 -15.04 -13.08
N THR A 63 -3.94 -16.18 -12.43
CA THR A 63 -2.90 -16.39 -11.42
C THR A 63 -1.50 -16.03 -11.92
N PRO A 64 -1.01 -16.51 -13.08
CA PRO A 64 0.33 -16.18 -13.53
C PRO A 64 0.50 -14.69 -13.86
N ILE A 65 -0.55 -14.00 -14.31
CA ILE A 65 -0.53 -12.56 -14.57
C ILE A 65 -0.47 -11.81 -13.24
N TYR A 66 -1.25 -12.24 -12.26
CA TYR A 66 -1.29 -11.66 -10.93
C TYR A 66 0.05 -11.82 -10.19
N ASP A 67 0.67 -12.99 -10.26
CA ASP A 67 1.97 -13.25 -9.61
C ASP A 67 3.08 -12.35 -10.21
N GLN A 68 3.11 -12.16 -11.54
CA GLN A 68 4.00 -11.20 -12.17
C GLN A 68 3.73 -9.76 -11.71
N TYR A 69 2.46 -9.37 -11.60
CA TYR A 69 2.06 -8.07 -11.06
C TYR A 69 2.57 -7.87 -9.65
N GLN A 70 2.38 -8.85 -8.76
CA GLN A 70 2.84 -8.77 -7.38
C GLN A 70 4.37 -8.66 -7.28
N ALA A 71 5.11 -9.35 -8.15
CA ALA A 71 6.57 -9.27 -8.18
C ALA A 71 7.06 -7.86 -8.55
N GLU A 72 6.42 -7.19 -9.52
CA GLU A 72 6.75 -5.79 -9.86
C GLU A 72 6.32 -4.83 -8.73
N MET A 73 5.14 -5.03 -8.15
CA MET A 73 4.65 -4.20 -7.04
C MET A 73 5.50 -4.32 -5.78
N LYS A 74 6.08 -5.49 -5.51
CA LYS A 74 7.01 -5.70 -4.39
C LYS A 74 8.23 -4.80 -4.49
N LYS A 75 8.79 -4.60 -5.69
CA LYS A 75 9.93 -3.69 -5.92
C LYS A 75 9.55 -2.24 -5.62
N LEU A 76 8.37 -1.81 -6.07
CA LEU A 76 7.86 -0.46 -5.81
C LEU A 76 7.54 -0.24 -4.32
N PHE A 77 7.04 -1.28 -3.65
CA PHE A 77 6.82 -1.25 -2.21
C PHE A 77 8.14 -1.08 -1.45
N GLN A 78 9.19 -1.81 -1.82
CA GLN A 78 10.51 -1.67 -1.22
C GLN A 78 11.03 -0.24 -1.37
N ARG A 79 10.99 0.33 -2.58
CA ARG A 79 11.39 1.72 -2.81
C ARG A 79 10.57 2.72 -1.98
N SER A 80 9.27 2.47 -1.82
CA SER A 80 8.43 3.30 -0.95
C SER A 80 8.85 3.21 0.51
N SER A 81 9.19 2.01 0.98
CA SER A 81 9.70 1.80 2.35
C SER A 81 11.03 2.52 2.58
N ASP A 82 11.96 2.40 1.62
CA ASP A 82 13.26 3.08 1.68
C ASP A 82 13.09 4.62 1.68
N LEU A 83 12.14 5.13 0.90
CA LEU A 83 11.80 6.56 0.87
C LEU A 83 11.28 7.05 2.23
N VAL A 84 10.38 6.29 2.86
CA VAL A 84 9.85 6.61 4.20
C VAL A 84 10.96 6.56 5.25
N ASN A 85 11.82 5.55 5.22
CA ASN A 85 12.96 5.44 6.13
C ASN A 85 13.92 6.62 5.97
N LYS A 86 14.20 7.02 4.72
CA LYS A 86 15.04 8.17 4.43
C LYS A 86 14.40 9.46 4.95
N TYR A 87 13.09 9.65 4.71
CA TYR A 87 12.36 10.79 5.26
C TYR A 87 12.47 10.85 6.78
N ALA A 88 12.20 9.74 7.47
CA ALA A 88 12.29 9.67 8.94
C ALA A 88 13.71 9.98 9.47
N ALA A 89 14.73 9.46 8.79
CA ALA A 89 16.12 9.67 9.19
C ALA A 89 16.61 11.12 9.01
N THR A 90 16.03 11.85 8.05
CA THR A 90 16.44 13.23 7.75
C THR A 90 15.47 14.29 8.25
N TYR A 91 14.37 13.89 8.88
CA TYR A 91 13.25 14.78 9.23
C TYR A 91 13.67 16.06 9.99
N GLU A 92 14.51 15.94 11.01
CA GLU A 92 14.93 17.07 11.85
C GLU A 92 15.98 17.97 11.19
N SER A 93 16.73 17.46 10.20
CA SER A 93 17.84 18.15 9.53
C SER A 93 17.65 18.31 8.02
N MET A 94 16.41 18.10 7.54
CA MET A 94 16.09 18.09 6.12
C MET A 94 16.36 19.43 5.47
N THR A 95 17.15 19.43 4.39
CA THR A 95 17.35 20.60 3.54
C THR A 95 16.28 20.66 2.43
N ASP A 96 16.08 21.85 1.84
CA ASP A 96 15.23 22.00 0.65
C ASP A 96 15.67 21.09 -0.50
N ALA A 97 16.96 20.88 -0.66
CA ALA A 97 17.52 19.99 -1.68
C ALA A 97 17.14 18.54 -1.42
N ASP A 98 17.13 18.09 -0.16
CA ASP A 98 16.70 16.74 0.20
C ASP A 98 15.19 16.58 0.06
N ALA A 99 14.41 17.58 0.48
CA ALA A 99 12.97 17.59 0.29
C ALA A 99 12.57 17.46 -1.19
N LYS A 100 13.23 18.19 -2.09
CA LYS A 100 13.01 18.07 -3.54
C LYS A 100 13.30 16.66 -4.06
N LYS A 101 14.41 16.04 -3.64
CA LYS A 101 14.75 14.67 -4.06
C LYS A 101 13.72 13.64 -3.56
N LEU A 102 13.27 13.79 -2.32
CA LEU A 102 12.24 12.90 -1.75
C LEU A 102 10.90 13.08 -2.48
N LEU A 103 10.52 14.31 -2.81
CA LEU A 103 9.30 14.62 -3.55
C LEU A 103 9.32 14.00 -4.95
N GLU A 104 10.41 14.17 -5.69
CA GLU A 104 10.60 13.60 -7.02
C GLU A 104 10.50 12.05 -6.99
N GLU A 105 11.19 11.40 -6.05
CA GLU A 105 11.12 9.94 -5.92
C GLU A 105 9.71 9.48 -5.52
N ALA A 106 9.01 10.22 -4.65
CA ALA A 106 7.63 9.92 -4.29
C ALA A 106 6.69 9.95 -5.52
N PHE A 107 6.80 10.97 -6.37
CA PHE A 107 6.02 11.06 -7.60
C PHE A 107 6.39 9.96 -8.59
N LYS A 108 7.68 9.69 -8.78
CA LYS A 108 8.15 8.62 -9.66
C LYS A 108 7.57 7.26 -9.27
N ILE A 109 7.61 6.90 -7.99
CA ILE A 109 7.02 5.66 -7.48
C ILE A 109 5.51 5.63 -7.75
N ARG A 110 4.78 6.75 -7.55
CA ARG A 110 3.33 6.81 -7.80
C ARG A 110 2.98 6.60 -9.27
N ILE A 111 3.73 7.22 -10.16
CA ILE A 111 3.55 7.08 -11.62
C ILE A 111 3.82 5.64 -12.04
N GLU A 112 4.98 5.09 -11.68
CA GLU A 112 5.37 3.72 -12.01
C GLU A 112 4.36 2.70 -11.49
N ARG A 113 3.83 2.91 -10.28
CA ARG A 113 2.78 2.05 -9.71
C ARG A 113 1.50 2.08 -10.55
N THR A 114 1.06 3.27 -10.95
CA THR A 114 -0.15 3.43 -11.78
C THR A 114 0.03 2.78 -13.14
N GLU A 115 1.21 2.96 -13.75
CA GLU A 115 1.53 2.35 -15.04
C GLU A 115 1.63 0.82 -14.95
N THR A 116 2.21 0.31 -13.86
CA THR A 116 2.26 -1.13 -13.60
C THR A 116 0.86 -1.71 -13.46
N LEU A 117 -0.02 -1.08 -12.65
CA LEU A 117 -1.41 -1.51 -12.55
C LEU A 117 -2.11 -1.50 -13.92
N ARG A 118 -1.97 -0.41 -14.69
CA ARG A 118 -2.55 -0.29 -16.03
C ARG A 118 -2.04 -1.38 -16.98
N LYS A 119 -0.74 -1.64 -16.99
CA LYS A 119 -0.10 -2.69 -17.80
C LYS A 119 -0.70 -4.06 -17.52
N TYR A 120 -0.86 -4.41 -16.25
CA TYR A 120 -1.37 -5.71 -15.85
C TYR A 120 -2.89 -5.84 -15.98
N ALA A 121 -3.66 -4.79 -15.72
CA ALA A 121 -5.08 -4.75 -16.00
C ALA A 121 -5.36 -5.03 -17.50
N ARG A 122 -4.60 -4.40 -18.40
CA ARG A 122 -4.69 -4.67 -19.83
C ARG A 122 -4.28 -6.09 -20.24
N LYS A 123 -3.33 -6.73 -19.52
CA LYS A 123 -3.04 -8.16 -19.73
C LYS A 123 -4.22 -9.03 -19.31
N MET A 124 -4.87 -8.68 -18.18
CA MET A 124 -6.05 -9.38 -17.69
C MET A 124 -7.26 -9.24 -18.62
N GLU A 125 -7.48 -8.06 -19.20
CA GLU A 125 -8.54 -7.81 -20.19
C GLU A 125 -8.46 -8.72 -21.42
N LYS A 126 -7.27 -9.23 -21.76
CA LYS A 126 -7.08 -10.15 -22.89
C LYS A 126 -7.54 -11.58 -22.60
N VAL A 127 -7.65 -11.95 -21.32
CA VAL A 127 -7.92 -13.33 -20.88
C VAL A 127 -9.15 -13.45 -19.97
N LEU A 128 -9.69 -12.31 -19.52
CA LEU A 128 -10.85 -12.22 -18.65
C LEU A 128 -11.88 -11.24 -19.21
N PRO A 129 -13.17 -11.40 -18.87
CA PRO A 129 -14.17 -10.37 -19.14
C PRO A 129 -13.77 -9.01 -18.53
N GLY A 130 -14.06 -7.91 -19.25
CA GLY A 130 -13.69 -6.56 -18.81
C GLY A 130 -14.20 -6.20 -17.40
N LYS A 131 -15.37 -6.73 -17.00
CA LYS A 131 -15.88 -6.57 -15.62
C LYS A 131 -14.92 -7.17 -14.58
N GLN A 132 -14.26 -8.27 -14.87
CA GLN A 132 -13.29 -8.90 -13.96
C GLN A 132 -11.98 -8.10 -13.89
N ALA A 133 -11.51 -7.59 -15.04
CA ALA A 133 -10.33 -6.71 -15.05
C ALA A 133 -10.58 -5.40 -14.26
N LEU A 134 -11.78 -4.80 -14.41
CA LEU A 134 -12.20 -3.64 -13.62
C LEU A 134 -12.26 -3.99 -12.13
N ARG A 135 -12.86 -5.13 -11.75
CA ARG A 135 -12.93 -5.60 -10.38
C ARG A 135 -11.55 -5.75 -9.75
N PHE A 136 -10.58 -6.29 -10.50
CA PHE A 136 -9.20 -6.37 -10.04
C PHE A 136 -8.61 -5.00 -9.73
N ALA A 137 -8.75 -4.01 -10.62
CA ALA A 137 -8.25 -2.66 -10.41
C ALA A 137 -8.90 -1.97 -9.19
N GLN A 138 -10.22 -2.15 -9.01
CA GLN A 138 -10.94 -1.65 -7.84
C GLN A 138 -10.46 -2.31 -6.54
N LEU A 139 -10.24 -3.63 -6.56
CA LEU A 139 -9.75 -4.37 -5.40
C LEU A 139 -8.33 -3.94 -5.03
N ASP A 140 -7.44 -3.77 -6.01
CA ASP A 140 -6.08 -3.27 -5.76
C ASP A 140 -6.11 -1.88 -5.12
N ALA A 141 -6.95 -0.97 -5.62
CA ALA A 141 -7.12 0.36 -5.05
C ALA A 141 -7.63 0.30 -3.60
N ARG A 142 -8.61 -0.55 -3.31
CA ARG A 142 -9.13 -0.74 -1.94
C ARG A 142 -8.07 -1.28 -0.99
N ILE A 143 -7.36 -2.34 -1.37
CA ILE A 143 -6.28 -2.92 -0.56
C ILE A 143 -5.20 -1.87 -0.28
N ARG A 144 -4.81 -1.11 -1.29
CA ARG A 144 -3.83 -0.04 -1.13
C ARG A 144 -4.29 1.05 -0.17
N ASN A 145 -5.52 1.52 -0.31
CA ASN A 145 -6.05 2.56 0.58
C ASN A 145 -6.03 2.11 2.04
N LEU A 146 -6.42 0.86 2.33
CA LEU A 146 -6.35 0.28 3.67
C LEU A 146 -4.91 0.23 4.20
N GLN A 147 -3.95 -0.19 3.38
CA GLN A 147 -2.54 -0.25 3.77
C GLN A 147 -1.92 1.14 4.00
N MET A 148 -2.30 2.13 3.18
CA MET A 148 -1.71 3.47 3.24
C MET A 148 -2.33 4.36 4.33
N SER A 149 -3.58 4.11 4.72
CA SER A 149 -4.26 4.87 5.77
C SER A 149 -3.47 4.87 7.07
N ASN A 150 -3.00 3.71 7.50
CA ASN A 150 -2.21 3.58 8.74
C ASN A 150 -0.84 4.31 8.63
N LEU A 151 -0.20 4.26 7.46
CA LEU A 151 1.09 4.92 7.27
C LEU A 151 0.95 6.45 7.32
N TYR A 152 -0.03 7.01 6.62
CA TYR A 152 -0.21 8.46 6.56
C TYR A 152 -0.67 9.07 7.89
N SER A 153 -1.30 8.30 8.76
CA SER A 153 -1.73 8.79 10.09
C SER A 153 -0.56 9.02 11.05
N VAL A 154 0.59 8.41 10.81
CA VAL A 154 1.76 8.47 11.72
C VAL A 154 2.94 9.27 11.16
N LEU A 155 2.95 9.58 9.86
CA LEU A 155 4.01 10.38 9.26
C LEU A 155 3.78 11.87 9.51
N PRO A 156 4.72 12.58 10.17
CA PRO A 156 4.63 14.02 10.33
C PRO A 156 4.77 14.72 8.97
N LEU A 157 4.20 15.92 8.86
CA LEU A 157 4.43 16.78 7.70
C LEU A 157 5.83 17.39 7.77
N ALA A 158 6.44 17.65 6.61
CA ALA A 158 7.70 18.38 6.53
C ALA A 158 7.54 19.77 7.17
N ARG A 159 8.57 20.21 7.91
CA ARG A 159 8.61 21.51 8.57
C ARG A 159 9.19 22.56 7.66
#